data_aa30645ecae0b90b24337f66364edb28
#
_entry.id   aa30645ecae0b90b24337f66364edb28
#
_cell.length_a   1.000
_cell.length_b   1.000
_cell.length_c   1.000
_cell.angle_alpha   90.00
_cell.angle_beta   90.00
_cell.angle_gamma   90.00
#
_symmetry.space_group_name_H-M   'P 1'
#
loop_
_entity.id
_entity.type
_entity.pdbx_description
1 polymer ?
#
loop_
_entity_poly.entity_id
_entity_poly.type
_entity_poly.pdbx_seq_one_letter_code
_entity_poly.pdbx_strand_id
1 'polypeptide(L)'
;DLHTNKLRTGHLKGNRFHILIRRPKGGVAEAEAVLKRLAEKGVPNYYGPQRFGLGGLNPVRGYKLVKEGKGRGSPWLKRFLIGSLQSLLFNDWVALRMALGLYDRVVLGDWAKKHATGGEFLVEDPGEAERALRLEISATGPLFGKKYPEAQGEARAIEDEVLARYGLKREEFRARRGARRPIRVPLAEWKVEEAPEGLWLSFFLPKGSYATSLLREVMKVEALDHLEAEPAPEDAEGL
;
A
#
# COMPACT_ATOMS: atom_id res chain seq x y z
N ASP A 1 20.51 18.80 -29.04
CA ASP A 1 19.10 18.40 -29.21
C ASP A 1 18.50 18.10 -27.85
N LEU A 2 17.82 19.08 -27.26
CA LEU A 2 17.03 18.94 -26.04
C LEU A 2 15.73 18.20 -26.38
N HIS A 3 15.81 16.92 -26.67
CA HIS A 3 14.63 16.07 -26.74
C HIS A 3 14.12 15.83 -25.32
N THR A 4 13.10 16.56 -24.97
CA THR A 4 12.35 16.48 -23.73
C THR A 4 11.60 15.17 -23.61
N ASN A 5 12.30 14.08 -23.32
CA ASN A 5 11.68 12.85 -22.83
C ASN A 5 11.24 13.08 -21.38
N LYS A 6 10.09 13.76 -21.22
CA LYS A 6 9.46 13.86 -19.89
C LYS A 6 9.15 12.46 -19.40
N LEU A 7 9.67 12.11 -18.23
CA LEU A 7 9.27 10.90 -17.52
C LEU A 7 7.75 10.92 -17.31
N ARG A 8 7.06 9.90 -17.86
CA ARG A 8 5.62 9.70 -17.65
C ARG A 8 5.40 8.71 -16.54
N THR A 9 4.28 8.84 -15.84
CA THR A 9 3.83 7.87 -14.86
C THR A 9 3.85 6.46 -15.49
N GLY A 10 4.60 5.53 -14.88
CA GLY A 10 4.74 4.17 -15.37
C GLY A 10 6.06 3.82 -16.06
N HIS A 11 6.90 4.80 -16.43
CA HIS A 11 8.21 4.53 -17.04
C HIS A 11 9.23 3.96 -16.04
N LEU A 12 9.12 4.29 -14.77
CA LEU A 12 10.03 3.79 -13.74
C LEU A 12 9.61 2.39 -13.28
N LYS A 13 10.57 1.49 -13.11
CA LYS A 13 10.35 0.15 -12.53
C LYS A 13 10.07 0.22 -11.02
N GLY A 14 10.67 1.18 -10.32
CA GLY A 14 10.56 1.38 -8.90
C GLY A 14 11.45 2.53 -8.41
N ASN A 15 11.61 2.60 -7.10
CA ASN A 15 12.44 3.60 -6.44
C ASN A 15 13.48 2.93 -5.54
N ARG A 16 14.68 3.49 -5.54
CA ARG A 16 15.74 3.21 -4.58
C ARG A 16 15.61 4.18 -3.44
N PHE A 17 15.63 3.66 -2.22
CA PHE A 17 15.58 4.44 -0.99
C PHE A 17 16.91 4.31 -0.26
N HIS A 18 17.34 5.39 0.36
CA HIS A 18 18.47 5.45 1.28
C HIS A 18 18.04 6.33 2.45
N ILE A 19 17.80 5.71 3.61
CA ILE A 19 17.10 6.35 4.73
C ILE A 19 17.89 6.12 6.01
N LEU A 20 18.15 7.19 6.76
CA LEU A 20 18.75 7.14 8.08
C LEU A 20 17.64 6.99 9.14
N ILE A 21 17.66 5.89 9.87
CA ILE A 21 16.85 5.72 11.08
C ILE A 21 17.70 6.21 12.25
N ARG A 22 17.30 7.32 12.84
CA ARG A 22 17.95 7.89 14.00
C ARG A 22 17.47 7.25 15.29
N ARG A 23 18.38 7.06 16.26
CA ARG A 23 18.06 6.50 17.58
C ARG A 23 17.24 5.19 17.52
N PRO A 24 17.67 4.21 16.72
CA PRO A 24 16.98 2.94 16.66
C PRO A 24 16.99 2.26 18.04
N LYS A 25 15.94 1.50 18.34
CA LYS A 25 15.89 0.68 19.57
C LYS A 25 16.68 -0.63 19.44
N GLY A 26 17.02 -1.05 18.22
CA GLY A 26 17.80 -2.24 17.89
C GLY A 26 19.01 -1.89 17.02
N GLY A 27 19.88 -2.87 16.78
CA GLY A 27 21.09 -2.73 15.98
C GLY A 27 20.93 -3.25 14.54
N VAL A 28 22.08 -3.39 13.87
CA VAL A 28 22.16 -3.90 12.49
C VAL A 28 21.54 -5.28 12.38
N ALA A 29 21.87 -6.21 13.31
CA ALA A 29 21.44 -7.60 13.25
C ALA A 29 19.90 -7.74 13.29
N GLU A 30 19.22 -6.97 14.16
CA GLU A 30 17.75 -6.96 14.24
C GLU A 30 17.13 -6.39 12.97
N ALA A 31 17.67 -5.31 12.43
CA ALA A 31 17.21 -4.71 11.20
C ALA A 31 17.38 -5.68 10.00
N GLU A 32 18.53 -6.33 9.88
CA GLU A 32 18.81 -7.34 8.86
C GLU A 32 17.85 -8.54 8.96
N ALA A 33 17.58 -9.03 10.18
CA ALA A 33 16.63 -10.13 10.39
C ALA A 33 15.21 -9.76 9.89
N VAL A 34 14.76 -8.53 10.12
CA VAL A 34 13.48 -8.03 9.61
C VAL A 34 13.50 -7.93 8.10
N LEU A 35 14.53 -7.30 7.51
CA LEU A 35 14.63 -7.13 6.06
C LEU A 35 14.75 -8.46 5.32
N LYS A 36 15.47 -9.44 5.87
CA LYS A 36 15.54 -10.80 5.33
C LYS A 36 14.15 -11.43 5.26
N ARG A 37 13.40 -11.37 6.37
CA ARG A 37 12.02 -11.87 6.40
C ARG A 37 11.13 -11.15 5.39
N LEU A 38 11.26 -9.83 5.24
CA LEU A 38 10.50 -9.06 4.24
C LEU A 38 10.92 -9.41 2.80
N ALA A 39 12.19 -9.74 2.56
CA ALA A 39 12.65 -10.20 1.26
C ALA A 39 12.08 -11.58 0.91
N GLU A 40 11.94 -12.47 1.89
CA GLU A 40 11.35 -13.80 1.71
C GLU A 40 9.81 -13.74 1.57
N LYS A 41 9.14 -12.95 2.38
CA LYS A 41 7.67 -12.91 2.47
C LYS A 41 7.01 -11.80 1.66
N GLY A 42 7.78 -10.84 1.18
CA GLY A 42 7.30 -9.59 0.58
C GLY A 42 7.01 -8.51 1.62
N VAL A 43 7.08 -7.25 1.18
CA VAL A 43 6.71 -6.09 1.98
C VAL A 43 5.21 -5.84 1.85
N PRO A 44 4.45 -5.69 2.97
CA PRO A 44 3.04 -5.32 2.92
C PRO A 44 2.83 -4.05 2.11
N ASN A 45 1.91 -4.08 1.16
CA ASN A 45 1.75 -2.99 0.20
C ASN A 45 0.69 -1.98 0.63
N TYR A 46 0.67 -1.63 1.92
CA TYR A 46 -0.21 -0.60 2.47
C TYR A 46 -0.03 0.74 1.78
N TYR A 47 -1.09 1.50 1.71
CA TYR A 47 -0.99 2.94 1.48
C TYR A 47 -0.51 3.64 2.75
N GLY A 48 0.46 4.54 2.60
CA GLY A 48 1.00 5.31 3.71
C GLY A 48 0.07 6.44 4.18
N PRO A 49 0.33 7.02 5.38
CA PRO A 49 -0.51 8.03 6.02
C PRO A 49 -0.72 9.28 5.15
N GLN A 50 0.28 9.68 4.37
CA GLN A 50 0.17 10.82 3.45
C GLN A 50 -0.99 10.69 2.45
N ARG A 51 -1.48 9.46 2.20
CA ARG A 51 -2.63 9.22 1.34
C ARG A 51 -3.94 9.69 1.96
N PHE A 52 -3.98 9.70 3.29
CA PHE A 52 -5.20 9.94 4.05
C PHE A 52 -5.37 11.39 4.48
N GLY A 53 -4.33 12.22 4.30
CA GLY A 53 -4.34 13.64 4.65
C GLY A 53 -4.17 13.89 6.16
N LEU A 54 -4.11 15.16 6.52
CA LEU A 54 -3.94 15.56 7.90
C LEU A 54 -5.10 15.01 8.76
N GLY A 55 -4.76 14.33 9.85
CA GLY A 55 -5.74 13.67 10.74
C GLY A 55 -6.55 12.54 10.11
N GLY A 56 -6.14 12.02 8.93
CA GLY A 56 -6.83 10.90 8.29
C GLY A 56 -8.21 11.22 7.72
N LEU A 57 -8.57 12.50 7.52
CA LEU A 57 -9.93 12.92 7.18
C LEU A 57 -10.33 12.71 5.71
N ASN A 58 -9.38 12.46 4.81
CA ASN A 58 -9.70 12.30 3.39
C ASN A 58 -10.61 11.08 3.11
N PRO A 59 -10.42 9.90 3.72
CA PRO A 59 -11.35 8.78 3.55
C PRO A 59 -12.76 9.08 4.03
N VAL A 60 -12.91 9.82 5.14
CA VAL A 60 -14.22 10.22 5.67
C VAL A 60 -14.97 11.12 4.69
N ARG A 61 -14.25 12.08 4.09
CA ARG A 61 -14.81 12.93 3.03
C ARG A 61 -15.15 12.10 1.77
N GLY A 62 -14.30 11.14 1.42
CA GLY A 62 -14.54 10.20 0.33
C GLY A 62 -15.77 9.33 0.56
N TYR A 63 -15.97 8.86 1.79
CA TYR A 63 -17.14 8.09 2.20
C TYR A 63 -18.45 8.87 1.97
N LYS A 64 -18.50 10.14 2.42
CA LYS A 64 -19.66 11.02 2.18
C LYS A 64 -19.96 11.19 0.68
N LEU A 65 -18.92 11.36 -0.14
CA LEU A 65 -19.08 11.47 -1.59
C LEU A 65 -19.65 10.20 -2.21
N VAL A 66 -19.25 9.03 -1.75
CA VAL A 66 -19.72 7.73 -2.24
C VAL A 66 -21.15 7.48 -1.81
N LYS A 67 -21.50 7.73 -0.54
CA LYS A 67 -22.83 7.50 0.03
C LYS A 67 -23.89 8.51 -0.45
N GLU A 68 -23.54 9.78 -0.41
CA GLU A 68 -24.50 10.84 -0.68
C GLU A 68 -24.53 11.30 -2.14
N GLY A 69 -23.52 10.91 -2.93
CA GLY A 69 -23.37 11.34 -4.32
C GLY A 69 -23.14 12.83 -4.50
N LYS A 70 -23.16 13.61 -3.40
CA LYS A 70 -23.07 15.06 -3.37
C LYS A 70 -21.82 15.49 -2.58
N GLY A 71 -21.14 16.51 -3.07
CA GLY A 71 -20.00 17.09 -2.37
C GLY A 71 -19.48 18.33 -3.07
N ARG A 72 -18.98 19.30 -2.31
CA ARG A 72 -18.32 20.50 -2.83
C ARG A 72 -16.90 20.17 -3.30
N GLY A 73 -16.39 20.90 -4.26
CA GLY A 73 -15.04 20.80 -4.77
C GLY A 73 -14.95 20.40 -6.25
N SER A 74 -13.75 20.59 -6.79
CA SER A 74 -13.43 20.26 -8.19
C SER A 74 -13.58 18.75 -8.49
N PRO A 75 -13.77 18.36 -9.74
CA PRO A 75 -13.78 16.94 -10.13
C PRO A 75 -12.49 16.20 -9.74
N TRP A 76 -11.37 16.89 -9.76
CA TRP A 76 -10.08 16.35 -9.31
C TRP A 76 -10.10 16.04 -7.81
N LEU A 77 -10.54 17.00 -6.97
CA LEU A 77 -10.61 16.81 -5.52
C LEU A 77 -11.56 15.66 -5.14
N LYS A 78 -12.74 15.59 -5.78
CA LYS A 78 -13.69 14.49 -5.56
C LYS A 78 -13.07 13.14 -5.88
N ARG A 79 -12.39 13.03 -7.03
CA ARG A 79 -11.66 11.80 -7.40
C ARG A 79 -10.55 11.45 -6.41
N PHE A 80 -9.83 12.45 -5.92
CA PHE A 80 -8.76 12.26 -4.93
C PHE A 80 -9.33 11.71 -3.61
N LEU A 81 -10.40 12.30 -3.08
CA LEU A 81 -11.05 11.88 -1.83
C LEU A 81 -11.65 10.47 -1.93
N ILE A 82 -12.35 10.14 -3.03
CA ILE A 82 -12.83 8.78 -3.27
C ILE A 82 -11.65 7.80 -3.36
N GLY A 83 -10.55 8.19 -4.00
CA GLY A 83 -9.34 7.40 -4.04
C GLY A 83 -8.68 7.18 -2.68
N SER A 84 -8.82 8.12 -1.75
CA SER A 84 -8.38 7.95 -0.37
C SER A 84 -9.23 6.90 0.37
N LEU A 85 -10.55 6.91 0.18
CA LEU A 85 -11.43 5.86 0.70
C LEU A 85 -11.09 4.49 0.11
N GLN A 86 -10.90 4.39 -1.22
CA GLN A 86 -10.46 3.13 -1.85
C GLN A 86 -9.16 2.61 -1.22
N SER A 87 -8.23 3.51 -0.88
CA SER A 87 -6.95 3.17 -0.27
C SER A 87 -7.11 2.66 1.18
N LEU A 88 -8.02 3.25 1.95
CA LEU A 88 -8.37 2.79 3.30
C LEU A 88 -8.95 1.37 3.25
N LEU A 89 -9.96 1.15 2.41
CA LEU A 89 -10.61 -0.16 2.25
C LEU A 89 -9.60 -1.22 1.77
N PHE A 90 -8.64 -0.85 0.92
CA PHE A 90 -7.56 -1.75 0.55
C PHE A 90 -6.67 -2.10 1.75
N ASN A 91 -6.30 -1.12 2.57
CA ASN A 91 -5.50 -1.38 3.77
C ASN A 91 -6.23 -2.32 4.74
N ASP A 92 -7.54 -2.14 4.92
CA ASP A 92 -8.37 -3.03 5.76
C ASP A 92 -8.48 -4.44 5.17
N TRP A 93 -8.55 -4.55 3.84
CA TRP A 93 -8.50 -5.85 3.17
C TRP A 93 -7.14 -6.55 3.41
N VAL A 94 -6.03 -5.84 3.35
CA VAL A 94 -4.70 -6.40 3.69
C VAL A 94 -4.68 -6.90 5.14
N ALA A 95 -5.18 -6.09 6.07
CA ALA A 95 -5.24 -6.45 7.49
C ALA A 95 -6.13 -7.68 7.74
N LEU A 96 -7.30 -7.74 7.08
CA LEU A 96 -8.19 -8.91 7.15
C LEU A 96 -7.52 -10.17 6.59
N ARG A 97 -6.86 -10.09 5.44
CA ARG A 97 -6.11 -11.21 4.86
C ARG A 97 -4.99 -11.69 5.80
N MET A 98 -4.29 -10.78 6.48
CA MET A 98 -3.29 -11.15 7.49
C MET A 98 -3.92 -11.88 8.67
N ALA A 99 -5.04 -11.38 9.18
CA ALA A 99 -5.77 -12.01 10.29
C ALA A 99 -6.28 -13.41 9.94
N LEU A 100 -6.63 -13.65 8.68
CA LEU A 100 -7.05 -14.96 8.16
C LEU A 100 -5.86 -15.89 7.81
N GLY A 101 -4.60 -15.46 8.00
CA GLY A 101 -3.42 -16.25 7.60
C GLY A 101 -3.20 -16.33 6.08
N LEU A 102 -3.80 -15.43 5.32
CA LEU A 102 -3.80 -15.42 3.85
C LEU A 102 -2.86 -14.37 3.24
N TYR A 103 -1.91 -13.83 4.01
CA TYR A 103 -1.00 -12.79 3.55
C TYR A 103 -0.08 -13.26 2.41
N ASP A 104 0.50 -14.44 2.54
CA ASP A 104 1.43 -15.05 1.59
C ASP A 104 0.79 -16.17 0.75
N ARG A 105 -0.53 -16.20 0.70
CA ARG A 105 -1.31 -17.23 -0.01
C ARG A 105 -2.28 -16.60 -0.99
N VAL A 106 -2.73 -17.43 -1.93
CA VAL A 106 -3.88 -17.17 -2.80
C VAL A 106 -4.96 -18.22 -2.53
N VAL A 107 -6.21 -17.84 -2.71
CA VAL A 107 -7.37 -18.73 -2.67
C VAL A 107 -8.05 -18.74 -4.03
N LEU A 108 -8.89 -19.73 -4.31
CA LEU A 108 -9.66 -19.78 -5.55
C LEU A 108 -10.53 -18.53 -5.68
N GLY A 109 -10.54 -17.97 -6.88
CA GLY A 109 -11.26 -16.73 -7.17
C GLY A 109 -10.49 -15.43 -6.87
N ASP A 110 -9.29 -15.51 -6.30
CA ASP A 110 -8.39 -14.35 -6.22
C ASP A 110 -7.95 -13.90 -7.62
N TRP A 111 -7.77 -12.60 -7.78
CA TRP A 111 -6.93 -12.07 -8.83
C TRP A 111 -5.50 -11.97 -8.31
N ALA A 112 -4.59 -12.66 -8.96
CA ALA A 112 -3.17 -12.66 -8.60
C ALA A 112 -2.34 -11.87 -9.59
N LYS A 113 -1.24 -11.28 -9.10
CA LYS A 113 -0.26 -10.55 -9.88
C LYS A 113 1.06 -11.30 -9.93
N LYS A 114 1.60 -11.51 -11.13
CA LYS A 114 2.95 -12.04 -11.37
C LYS A 114 3.97 -10.92 -11.12
N HIS A 115 4.90 -11.12 -10.19
CA HIS A 115 5.89 -10.10 -9.88
C HIS A 115 6.90 -9.88 -11.00
N ALA A 116 7.29 -10.93 -11.73
CA ALA A 116 8.25 -10.83 -12.80
C ALA A 116 7.75 -10.03 -14.02
N THR A 117 6.49 -10.23 -14.40
CA THR A 117 5.92 -9.64 -15.63
C THR A 117 4.91 -8.54 -15.38
N GLY A 118 4.35 -8.47 -14.16
CA GLY A 118 3.25 -7.56 -13.82
C GLY A 118 1.88 -8.00 -14.34
N GLY A 119 1.77 -9.15 -15.02
CA GLY A 119 0.51 -9.70 -15.51
C GLY A 119 -0.43 -10.10 -14.37
N GLU A 120 -1.73 -9.90 -14.56
CA GLU A 120 -2.77 -10.28 -13.62
C GLU A 120 -3.63 -11.39 -14.20
N PHE A 121 -4.07 -12.34 -13.37
CA PHE A 121 -4.88 -13.48 -13.77
C PHE A 121 -5.78 -13.95 -12.62
N LEU A 122 -6.87 -14.62 -12.97
CA LEU A 122 -7.78 -15.25 -12.00
C LEU A 122 -7.17 -16.57 -11.52
N VAL A 123 -7.16 -16.81 -10.22
CA VAL A 123 -6.71 -18.07 -9.62
C VAL A 123 -7.83 -19.09 -9.70
N GLU A 124 -7.66 -20.06 -10.58
CA GLU A 124 -8.60 -21.18 -10.81
C GLU A 124 -7.99 -22.54 -10.43
N ASP A 125 -6.67 -22.59 -10.18
CA ASP A 125 -5.91 -23.76 -9.79
C ASP A 125 -5.38 -23.63 -8.36
N PRO A 126 -5.70 -24.58 -7.42
CA PRO A 126 -5.12 -24.58 -6.08
C PRO A 126 -3.59 -24.68 -6.06
N GLY A 127 -2.94 -25.22 -7.09
CA GLY A 127 -1.48 -25.30 -7.21
C GLY A 127 -0.78 -23.94 -7.24
N GLU A 128 -1.49 -22.88 -7.57
CA GLU A 128 -0.96 -21.51 -7.54
C GLU A 128 -0.56 -21.06 -6.11
N ALA A 129 -1.04 -21.73 -5.07
CA ALA A 129 -0.67 -21.46 -3.67
C ALA A 129 0.84 -21.61 -3.44
N GLU A 130 1.51 -22.58 -4.07
CA GLU A 130 2.95 -22.75 -3.94
C GLU A 130 3.74 -21.61 -4.57
N ARG A 131 3.27 -21.10 -5.72
CA ARG A 131 3.88 -19.92 -6.36
C ARG A 131 3.73 -18.68 -5.52
N ALA A 132 2.60 -18.55 -4.83
CA ALA A 132 2.40 -17.48 -3.86
C ALA A 132 3.39 -17.59 -2.68
N LEU A 133 3.58 -18.78 -2.10
CA LEU A 133 4.55 -18.98 -1.01
C LEU A 133 5.99 -18.60 -1.44
N ARG A 134 6.37 -18.83 -2.69
CA ARG A 134 7.68 -18.43 -3.26
C ARG A 134 7.76 -16.97 -3.69
N LEU A 135 6.73 -16.15 -3.42
CA LEU A 135 6.65 -14.75 -3.85
C LEU A 135 6.77 -14.54 -5.38
N GLU A 136 6.45 -15.54 -6.18
CA GLU A 136 6.36 -15.41 -7.64
C GLU A 136 5.11 -14.64 -8.06
N ILE A 137 4.04 -14.85 -7.28
CA ILE A 137 2.76 -14.17 -7.41
C ILE A 137 2.26 -13.67 -6.05
N SER A 138 1.31 -12.76 -6.06
CA SER A 138 0.59 -12.34 -4.86
C SER A 138 -0.87 -12.06 -5.17
N ALA A 139 -1.75 -12.35 -4.21
CA ALA A 139 -3.14 -11.92 -4.28
C ALA A 139 -3.21 -10.39 -4.45
N THR A 140 -4.21 -9.93 -5.17
CA THR A 140 -4.50 -8.51 -5.33
C THR A 140 -5.81 -8.16 -4.67
N GLY A 141 -5.84 -7.03 -3.95
CA GLY A 141 -7.04 -6.46 -3.35
C GLY A 141 -7.69 -5.41 -4.25
N PRO A 142 -8.96 -5.13 -4.00
CA PRO A 142 -9.74 -4.19 -4.79
C PRO A 142 -9.44 -2.74 -4.42
N LEU A 143 -9.32 -1.89 -5.43
CA LEU A 143 -9.63 -0.47 -5.36
C LEU A 143 -11.02 -0.34 -5.96
N PHE A 144 -12.05 -0.42 -5.12
CA PHE A 144 -13.45 -0.50 -5.56
C PHE A 144 -13.82 0.60 -6.54
N GLY A 145 -14.49 0.26 -7.63
CA GLY A 145 -14.84 1.20 -8.69
C GLY A 145 -15.49 0.52 -9.88
N LYS A 146 -15.68 1.23 -10.97
CA LYS A 146 -16.18 0.64 -12.22
C LYS A 146 -15.04 0.05 -13.07
N LYS A 147 -15.35 -0.97 -13.86
CA LYS A 147 -14.47 -1.53 -14.91
C LYS A 147 -13.12 -2.02 -14.34
N TYR A 148 -13.15 -2.90 -13.38
CA TYR A 148 -11.97 -3.63 -12.90
C TYR A 148 -12.31 -5.13 -12.75
N PRO A 149 -11.32 -6.02 -12.77
CA PRO A 149 -11.55 -7.45 -12.54
C PRO A 149 -12.04 -7.70 -11.12
N GLU A 150 -13.19 -8.34 -10.97
CA GLU A 150 -13.78 -8.68 -9.66
C GLU A 150 -13.35 -10.08 -9.24
N ALA A 151 -13.03 -10.25 -7.95
CA ALA A 151 -12.77 -11.56 -7.36
C ALA A 151 -14.03 -12.42 -7.35
N GLN A 152 -13.86 -13.74 -7.19
CA GLN A 152 -14.93 -14.72 -7.20
C GLN A 152 -14.91 -15.55 -5.91
N GLY A 153 -16.00 -16.25 -5.62
CA GLY A 153 -16.09 -17.21 -4.53
C GLY A 153 -15.61 -16.66 -3.18
N GLU A 154 -14.71 -17.39 -2.50
CA GLU A 154 -14.16 -17.05 -1.20
C GLU A 154 -13.41 -15.71 -1.22
N ALA A 155 -12.60 -15.45 -2.24
CA ALA A 155 -11.87 -14.21 -2.38
C ALA A 155 -12.82 -13.00 -2.45
N ARG A 156 -13.95 -13.13 -3.16
CA ARG A 156 -14.99 -12.10 -3.22
C ARG A 156 -15.65 -11.88 -1.86
N ALA A 157 -15.93 -12.94 -1.12
CA ALA A 157 -16.55 -12.84 0.21
C ALA A 157 -15.66 -12.03 1.18
N ILE A 158 -14.33 -12.22 1.13
CA ILE A 158 -13.38 -11.43 1.93
C ILE A 158 -13.43 -9.93 1.54
N GLU A 159 -13.54 -9.64 0.25
CA GLU A 159 -13.68 -8.24 -0.22
C GLU A 159 -15.01 -7.61 0.22
N ASP A 160 -16.11 -8.38 0.14
CA ASP A 160 -17.45 -7.91 0.51
C ASP A 160 -17.56 -7.69 2.02
N GLU A 161 -16.86 -8.48 2.84
CA GLU A 161 -16.79 -8.24 4.28
C GLU A 161 -16.19 -6.88 4.62
N VAL A 162 -15.12 -6.47 3.91
CA VAL A 162 -14.54 -5.13 4.11
C VAL A 162 -15.57 -4.04 3.81
N LEU A 163 -16.32 -4.16 2.73
CA LEU A 163 -17.39 -3.19 2.40
C LEU A 163 -18.48 -3.18 3.46
N ALA A 164 -18.91 -4.37 3.92
CA ALA A 164 -19.97 -4.51 4.91
C ALA A 164 -19.65 -3.82 6.25
N ARG A 165 -18.38 -3.84 6.69
CA ARG A 165 -17.91 -3.14 7.90
C ARG A 165 -18.20 -1.62 7.87
N TYR A 166 -18.25 -1.05 6.67
CA TYR A 166 -18.54 0.37 6.43
C TYR A 166 -19.98 0.61 5.94
N GLY A 167 -20.79 -0.44 5.84
CA GLY A 167 -22.13 -0.35 5.24
C GLY A 167 -22.11 0.13 3.78
N LEU A 168 -21.03 -0.20 3.05
CA LEU A 168 -20.82 0.17 1.65
C LEU A 168 -21.19 -0.98 0.72
N LYS A 169 -21.53 -0.62 -0.53
CA LYS A 169 -21.79 -1.57 -1.63
C LYS A 169 -20.91 -1.24 -2.82
N ARG A 170 -20.55 -2.25 -3.63
CA ARG A 170 -19.69 -2.08 -4.82
C ARG A 170 -20.25 -1.06 -5.80
N GLU A 171 -21.56 -1.04 -5.98
CA GLU A 171 -22.26 -0.18 -6.92
C GLU A 171 -22.16 1.31 -6.57
N GLU A 172 -21.87 1.64 -5.32
CA GLU A 172 -21.72 3.03 -4.88
C GLU A 172 -20.43 3.70 -5.41
N PHE A 173 -19.45 2.89 -5.84
CA PHE A 173 -18.16 3.39 -6.35
C PHE A 173 -18.15 3.74 -7.86
N ARG A 174 -19.30 4.04 -8.46
CA ARG A 174 -19.44 4.29 -9.91
C ARG A 174 -18.71 5.54 -10.42
N ALA A 175 -18.41 6.49 -9.55
CA ALA A 175 -17.77 7.76 -9.92
C ALA A 175 -16.29 7.62 -10.28
N ARG A 176 -15.64 6.49 -9.96
CA ARG A 176 -14.23 6.25 -10.22
C ARG A 176 -13.99 4.89 -10.86
N ARG A 177 -12.94 4.81 -11.69
CA ARG A 177 -12.44 3.53 -12.18
C ARG A 177 -11.84 2.74 -11.03
N GLY A 178 -12.16 1.45 -10.96
CA GLY A 178 -11.52 0.51 -10.06
C GLY A 178 -10.19 0.01 -10.62
N ALA A 179 -9.46 -0.71 -9.76
CA ALA A 179 -8.21 -1.36 -10.10
C ALA A 179 -7.94 -2.50 -9.12
N ARG A 180 -6.91 -3.30 -9.41
CA ARG A 180 -6.35 -4.28 -8.50
C ARG A 180 -4.99 -3.79 -7.98
N ARG A 181 -4.67 -4.12 -6.72
CA ARG A 181 -3.38 -3.80 -6.10
C ARG A 181 -2.86 -5.01 -5.36
N PRO A 182 -1.59 -5.44 -5.58
CA PRO A 182 -1.04 -6.59 -4.88
C PRO A 182 -0.95 -6.34 -3.37
N ILE A 183 -1.24 -7.38 -2.58
CA ILE A 183 -1.19 -7.34 -1.11
C ILE A 183 0.22 -7.05 -0.59
N ARG A 184 1.23 -7.50 -1.32
CA ARG A 184 2.65 -7.36 -0.99
C ARG A 184 3.47 -7.18 -2.24
N VAL A 185 4.70 -6.70 -2.07
CA VAL A 185 5.66 -6.49 -3.16
C VAL A 185 7.02 -7.07 -2.80
N PRO A 186 7.83 -7.50 -3.78
CA PRO A 186 9.20 -7.93 -3.54
C PRO A 186 10.05 -6.81 -2.97
N LEU A 187 10.95 -7.16 -2.05
CA LEU A 187 12.02 -6.31 -1.57
C LEU A 187 13.33 -6.74 -2.25
N ALA A 188 14.01 -5.82 -2.90
CA ALA A 188 15.29 -6.11 -3.56
C ALA A 188 16.38 -5.15 -3.12
N GLU A 189 17.65 -5.56 -3.34
CA GLU A 189 18.84 -4.73 -3.16
C GLU A 189 18.90 -4.04 -1.79
N TRP A 190 18.51 -4.75 -0.73
CA TRP A 190 18.52 -4.17 0.61
C TRP A 190 19.89 -4.31 1.32
N LYS A 191 20.23 -3.30 2.12
CA LYS A 191 21.44 -3.25 2.93
C LYS A 191 21.17 -2.45 4.20
N VAL A 192 21.81 -2.84 5.28
CA VAL A 192 21.86 -2.09 6.56
C VAL A 192 23.30 -1.73 6.86
N GLU A 193 23.55 -0.49 7.26
CA GLU A 193 24.87 -0.01 7.65
C GLU A 193 24.77 0.77 8.94
N GLU A 194 25.70 0.55 9.84
CA GLU A 194 25.81 1.33 11.07
C GLU A 194 26.33 2.74 10.76
N ALA A 195 25.80 3.72 11.49
CA ALA A 195 26.23 5.10 11.43
C ALA A 195 26.27 5.71 12.84
N PRO A 196 27.06 6.78 13.06
CA PRO A 196 27.13 7.42 14.38
C PRO A 196 25.78 7.88 14.94
N GLU A 197 24.84 8.22 14.06
CA GLU A 197 23.51 8.75 14.42
C GLU A 197 22.41 7.66 14.40
N GLY A 198 22.72 6.44 13.95
CA GLY A 198 21.73 5.37 13.84
C GLY A 198 22.06 4.31 12.79
N LEU A 199 21.07 3.95 11.97
CA LEU A 199 21.20 2.92 10.93
C LEU A 199 20.80 3.46 9.56
N TRP A 200 21.68 3.33 8.56
CA TRP A 200 21.32 3.53 7.17
C TRP A 200 20.67 2.28 6.59
N LEU A 201 19.48 2.45 6.03
CA LEU A 201 18.78 1.44 5.26
C LEU A 201 18.77 1.85 3.79
N SER A 202 19.30 0.98 2.93
CA SER A 202 19.20 1.09 1.48
C SER A 202 18.34 -0.05 0.96
N PHE A 203 17.40 0.23 0.06
CA PHE A 203 16.54 -0.81 -0.51
C PHE A 203 15.83 -0.33 -1.79
N PHE A 204 15.37 -1.28 -2.59
CA PHE A 204 14.56 -1.02 -3.78
C PHE A 204 13.14 -1.56 -3.60
N LEU A 205 12.14 -0.73 -3.91
CA LEU A 205 10.74 -1.14 -3.98
C LEU A 205 10.15 -0.86 -5.37
N PRO A 206 9.25 -1.72 -5.87
CA PRO A 206 8.53 -1.49 -7.11
C PRO A 206 7.71 -0.19 -7.09
N LYS A 207 7.42 0.35 -8.26
CA LYS A 207 6.59 1.55 -8.39
C LYS A 207 5.24 1.41 -7.68
N GLY A 208 4.78 2.48 -7.05
CA GLY A 208 3.50 2.50 -6.31
C GLY A 208 3.58 1.93 -4.89
N SER A 209 4.75 1.47 -4.45
CA SER A 209 5.00 1.03 -3.08
C SER A 209 5.49 2.19 -2.22
N TYR A 210 5.20 2.12 -0.92
CA TYR A 210 5.56 3.17 0.04
C TYR A 210 6.70 2.69 0.95
N ALA A 211 7.77 3.46 1.03
CA ALA A 211 8.88 3.19 1.97
C ALA A 211 8.39 3.17 3.42
N THR A 212 7.39 3.99 3.75
CA THR A 212 6.77 4.02 5.08
C THR A 212 6.20 2.67 5.51
N SER A 213 5.71 1.84 4.58
CA SER A 213 5.23 0.48 4.90
C SER A 213 6.38 -0.44 5.33
N LEU A 214 7.54 -0.36 4.67
CA LEU A 214 8.74 -1.10 5.08
C LEU A 214 9.28 -0.57 6.40
N LEU A 215 9.38 0.76 6.55
CA LEU A 215 9.88 1.38 7.78
C LEU A 215 9.03 1.03 9.00
N ARG A 216 7.71 0.97 8.87
CA ARG A 216 6.80 0.49 9.91
C ARG A 216 7.16 -0.92 10.39
N GLU A 217 7.48 -1.82 9.46
CA GLU A 217 7.90 -3.19 9.81
C GLU A 217 9.26 -3.23 10.52
N VAL A 218 10.20 -2.38 10.12
CA VAL A 218 11.54 -2.31 10.73
C VAL A 218 11.50 -1.62 12.10
N MET A 219 10.82 -0.47 12.18
CA MET A 219 10.82 0.38 13.38
C MET A 219 9.80 -0.07 14.43
N LYS A 220 8.77 -0.85 14.03
CA LYS A 220 7.67 -1.29 14.91
C LYS A 220 6.90 -0.13 15.56
N VAL A 221 6.83 1.00 14.89
CA VAL A 221 6.08 2.20 15.31
C VAL A 221 5.07 2.58 14.25
N GLU A 222 3.94 3.13 14.66
CA GLU A 222 2.98 3.71 13.74
C GLU A 222 3.56 4.98 13.12
N ALA A 223 3.35 5.16 11.82
CA ALA A 223 3.91 6.31 11.10
C ALA A 223 3.36 7.67 11.57
N LEU A 224 2.28 7.68 12.37
CA LEU A 224 1.70 8.89 12.95
C LEU A 224 2.40 9.34 14.22
N ASP A 225 3.09 8.45 14.94
CA ASP A 225 3.78 8.75 16.19
C ASP A 225 4.96 9.75 15.99
N HIS A 226 5.38 9.96 14.74
CA HIS A 226 6.45 10.90 14.40
C HIS A 226 5.96 12.31 14.02
N LEU A 227 4.66 12.48 13.79
CA LEU A 227 4.09 13.80 13.41
C LEU A 227 3.83 14.71 14.62
N GLU A 228 3.89 14.16 15.84
CA GLU A 228 3.71 14.92 17.07
C GLU A 228 5.02 15.50 17.65
N ALA A 229 6.18 15.23 17.04
CA ALA A 229 7.50 15.48 17.63
C ALA A 229 8.28 16.65 17.04
N GLU A 230 7.77 17.42 16.08
CA GLU A 230 8.41 18.66 15.67
C GLU A 230 7.65 19.86 16.25
N PRO A 231 8.23 20.57 17.26
CA PRO A 231 7.70 21.89 17.62
C PRO A 231 7.81 22.80 16.38
N ALA A 232 6.73 23.52 16.10
CA ALA A 232 6.76 24.55 15.07
C ALA A 232 7.94 25.49 15.31
N PRO A 233 8.69 25.92 14.26
CA PRO A 233 9.74 26.89 14.43
C PRO A 233 9.15 28.16 15.05
N GLU A 234 9.75 28.62 16.14
CA GLU A 234 9.35 29.80 16.92
C GLU A 234 9.56 31.15 16.19
N ASP A 235 9.86 31.14 14.90
CA ASP A 235 10.21 32.34 14.14
C ASP A 235 9.19 32.66 13.04
N ALA A 236 7.96 33.02 13.42
CA ALA A 236 7.01 33.66 12.52
C ALA A 236 6.17 34.73 13.21
N GLU A 237 6.76 35.46 14.18
CA GLU A 237 6.27 36.77 14.58
C GLU A 237 7.31 37.83 14.12
N GLY A 238 7.06 38.43 12.97
CA GLY A 238 7.87 39.56 12.51
C GLY A 238 7.92 39.71 11.00
N LEU A 239 6.83 40.11 10.39
CA LEU A 239 6.74 41.11 9.31
C LEU A 239 5.30 41.28 8.83
#